data_fa03c7ea46ea32593ac4740649be5e72
#
_entry.id   fa03c7ea46ea32593ac4740649be5e72
#
_cell.length_a   1.000
_cell.length_b   1.000
_cell.length_c   1.000
_cell.angle_alpha   90.00
_cell.angle_beta   90.00
_cell.angle_gamma   90.00
#
_symmetry.space_group_name_H-M   'P 1'
#
loop_
_entity.id
_entity.type
_entity.pdbx_description
1 polymer ?
#
loop_
_entity_poly.entity_id
_entity_poly.type
_entity_poly.pdbx_seq_one_letter_code
_entity_poly.pdbx_strand_id
1 'polypeptide(L)'
;MSASELESIDPCTGETVWRGAAGNVDAAVAKARKALPGWAVAGLDARIAQARSFQDVVRDQADQFAALIATETGKPLWETKTEVASVIAKVDISITAQAERAGERSGEVAGVRQALRHKPHGVMGVLGPYNFPAHLPNGHIVPALLVGNTIVF
;
A
#
# COMPACT_ATOMS: atom_id res chain seq x y z
N MET A 1 1.27 -21.93 21.50
CA MET A 1 1.49 -20.57 22.02
C MET A 1 0.17 -19.84 21.87
N SER A 2 -0.36 -19.21 22.93
CA SER A 2 -1.55 -18.36 22.86
C SER A 2 -1.24 -17.20 21.90
N ALA A 3 -2.15 -16.94 20.95
CA ALA A 3 -2.02 -15.77 20.09
C ALA A 3 -1.99 -14.53 21.00
N SER A 4 -0.97 -13.68 20.85
CA SER A 4 -0.93 -12.42 21.59
C SER A 4 -2.09 -11.55 21.11
N GLU A 5 -2.87 -11.04 22.06
CA GLU A 5 -3.93 -10.07 21.79
C GLU A 5 -3.27 -8.71 21.52
N LEU A 6 -3.73 -8.03 20.49
CA LEU A 6 -3.36 -6.66 20.15
C LEU A 6 -4.49 -5.74 20.52
N GLU A 7 -4.16 -4.57 21.04
CA GLU A 7 -5.12 -3.54 21.43
C GLU A 7 -4.68 -2.18 20.88
N SER A 8 -5.63 -1.43 20.32
CA SER A 8 -5.48 -0.02 19.99
C SER A 8 -6.27 0.80 21.02
N ILE A 9 -5.63 1.82 21.57
CA ILE A 9 -6.18 2.65 22.65
C ILE A 9 -6.17 4.10 22.16
N ASP A 10 -7.29 4.80 22.35
CA ASP A 10 -7.36 6.24 22.16
C ASP A 10 -6.45 6.93 23.19
N PRO A 11 -5.37 7.61 22.76
CA PRO A 11 -4.44 8.24 23.71
C PRO A 11 -5.03 9.46 24.44
N CYS A 12 -6.16 9.99 23.99
CA CYS A 12 -6.83 11.13 24.63
C CYS A 12 -7.76 10.69 25.75
N THR A 13 -8.45 9.56 25.59
CA THR A 13 -9.47 9.08 26.55
C THR A 13 -9.02 7.88 27.34
N GLY A 14 -8.07 7.10 26.84
CA GLY A 14 -7.66 5.82 27.39
C GLY A 14 -8.63 4.67 27.08
N GLU A 15 -9.64 4.91 26.26
CA GLU A 15 -10.61 3.88 25.87
C GLU A 15 -10.05 2.98 24.78
N THR A 16 -10.42 1.71 24.82
CA THR A 16 -10.06 0.76 23.77
C THR A 16 -10.84 1.06 22.50
N VAL A 17 -10.13 1.35 21.41
CA VAL A 17 -10.70 1.56 20.07
C VAL A 17 -10.92 0.22 19.36
N TRP A 18 -9.96 -0.70 19.50
CA TRP A 18 -10.00 -1.99 18.83
C TRP A 18 -9.19 -3.04 19.60
N ARG A 19 -9.63 -4.29 19.52
CA ARG A 19 -8.91 -5.48 19.99
C ARG A 19 -8.95 -6.59 18.95
N GLY A 20 -7.87 -7.35 18.84
CA GLY A 20 -7.80 -8.49 17.94
C GLY A 20 -6.58 -9.36 18.17
N ALA A 21 -6.60 -10.55 17.59
CA ALA A 21 -5.47 -11.46 17.66
C ALA A 21 -4.36 -11.04 16.68
N ALA A 22 -3.11 -11.27 17.09
CA ALA A 22 -1.97 -11.12 16.18
C ALA A 22 -2.12 -12.05 14.97
N GLY A 23 -1.88 -11.54 13.77
CA GLY A 23 -1.95 -12.30 12.53
C GLY A 23 -0.86 -13.39 12.44
N ASN A 24 -1.16 -14.45 11.69
CA ASN A 24 -0.15 -15.46 11.36
C ASN A 24 0.68 -14.99 10.15
N VAL A 25 1.91 -14.56 10.41
CA VAL A 25 2.82 -14.00 9.40
C VAL A 25 3.15 -15.02 8.31
N ASP A 26 3.42 -16.28 8.66
CA ASP A 26 3.74 -17.33 7.69
C ASP A 26 2.57 -17.59 6.74
N ALA A 27 1.35 -17.63 7.27
CA ALA A 27 0.14 -17.77 6.46
C ALA A 27 -0.09 -16.55 5.53
N ALA A 28 0.16 -15.34 6.01
CA ALA A 28 0.07 -14.13 5.21
C ALA A 28 1.09 -14.13 4.06
N VAL A 29 2.34 -14.47 4.34
CA VAL A 29 3.41 -14.60 3.33
C VAL A 29 3.08 -15.70 2.32
N ALA A 30 2.59 -16.86 2.76
CA ALA A 30 2.19 -17.95 1.87
C ALA A 30 1.04 -17.51 0.93
N LYS A 31 0.04 -16.78 1.45
CA LYS A 31 -1.06 -16.23 0.66
C LYS A 31 -0.56 -15.22 -0.37
N ALA A 32 0.33 -14.31 0.03
CA ALA A 32 0.92 -13.33 -0.86
C ALA A 32 1.76 -13.99 -1.97
N ARG A 33 2.58 -15.02 -1.65
CA ARG A 33 3.33 -15.80 -2.62
C ARG A 33 2.42 -16.53 -3.61
N LYS A 34 1.30 -17.08 -3.15
CA LYS A 34 0.32 -17.75 -4.01
C LYS A 34 -0.33 -16.79 -5.00
N ALA A 35 -0.59 -15.54 -4.59
CA ALA A 35 -1.19 -14.51 -5.46
C ALA A 35 -0.19 -13.92 -6.46
N LEU A 36 1.10 -13.93 -6.16
CA LEU A 36 2.15 -13.26 -6.93
C LEU A 36 2.16 -13.60 -8.43
N PRO A 37 2.13 -14.87 -8.88
CA PRO A 37 2.20 -15.17 -10.30
C PRO A 37 1.07 -14.54 -11.11
N GLY A 38 -0.17 -14.64 -10.63
CA GLY A 38 -1.34 -14.03 -11.27
C GLY A 38 -1.26 -12.52 -11.31
N TRP A 39 -0.83 -11.90 -10.21
CA TRP A 39 -0.67 -10.46 -10.12
C TRP A 39 0.44 -9.92 -11.03
N ALA A 40 1.59 -10.59 -11.07
CA ALA A 40 2.73 -10.20 -11.91
C ALA A 40 2.40 -10.20 -13.40
N VAL A 41 1.57 -11.16 -13.88
CA VAL A 41 1.19 -11.27 -15.30
C VAL A 41 -0.08 -10.51 -15.67
N ALA A 42 -0.81 -9.94 -14.71
CA ALA A 42 -2.08 -9.22 -14.96
C ALA A 42 -1.95 -8.00 -15.89
N GLY A 43 -0.72 -7.53 -16.15
CA GLY A 43 -0.46 -6.32 -16.93
C GLY A 43 -0.60 -5.03 -16.12
N LEU A 44 0.05 -3.97 -16.61
CA LEU A 44 0.08 -2.69 -15.91
C LEU A 44 -1.31 -2.05 -15.81
N ASP A 45 -2.09 -2.08 -16.90
CA ASP A 45 -3.41 -1.43 -16.93
C ASP A 45 -4.38 -2.05 -15.92
N ALA A 46 -4.36 -3.38 -15.76
CA ALA A 46 -5.17 -4.04 -14.75
C ALA A 46 -4.74 -3.65 -13.32
N ARG A 47 -3.43 -3.52 -13.07
CA ARG A 47 -2.92 -3.06 -11.77
C ARG A 47 -3.25 -1.60 -11.50
N ILE A 48 -3.20 -0.74 -12.52
CA ILE A 48 -3.66 0.66 -12.43
C ILE A 48 -5.15 0.72 -12.10
N ALA A 49 -5.99 -0.09 -12.77
CA ALA A 49 -7.42 -0.13 -12.50
C ALA A 49 -7.72 -0.51 -11.04
N GLN A 50 -7.00 -1.48 -10.47
CA GLN A 50 -7.14 -1.84 -9.06
C GLN A 50 -6.65 -0.72 -8.11
N ALA A 51 -5.56 -0.05 -8.45
CA ALA A 51 -5.08 1.09 -7.67
C ALA A 51 -6.09 2.26 -7.69
N ARG A 52 -6.75 2.51 -8.83
CA ARG A 52 -7.83 3.50 -8.96
C ARG A 52 -9.07 3.11 -8.13
N SER A 53 -9.48 1.83 -8.17
CA SER A 53 -10.57 1.34 -7.33
C SER A 53 -10.28 1.53 -5.84
N PHE A 54 -9.06 1.26 -5.40
CA PHE A 54 -8.63 1.57 -4.03
C PHE A 54 -8.72 3.08 -3.73
N GLN A 55 -8.22 3.94 -4.65
CA GLN A 55 -8.29 5.39 -4.52
C GLN A 55 -9.72 5.88 -4.32
N ASP A 56 -10.67 5.34 -5.09
CA ASP A 56 -12.08 5.72 -5.02
C ASP A 56 -12.70 5.30 -3.68
N VAL A 57 -12.44 4.08 -3.21
CA VAL A 57 -12.91 3.62 -1.89
C VAL A 57 -12.38 4.52 -0.76
N VAL A 58 -11.09 4.89 -0.80
CA VAL A 58 -10.51 5.79 0.23
C VAL A 58 -11.15 7.18 0.14
N ARG A 59 -11.43 7.67 -1.06
CA ARG A 59 -12.09 8.97 -1.26
C ARG A 59 -13.51 8.98 -0.70
N ASP A 60 -14.28 7.94 -0.96
CA ASP A 60 -15.66 7.81 -0.50
C ASP A 60 -15.77 7.71 1.03
N GLN A 61 -14.73 7.17 1.67
CA GLN A 61 -14.66 6.99 3.13
C GLN A 61 -13.71 7.96 3.82
N ALA A 62 -13.30 9.04 3.15
CA ALA A 62 -12.22 9.90 3.61
C ALA A 62 -12.44 10.49 5.02
N ASP A 63 -13.64 10.99 5.32
CA ASP A 63 -13.96 11.57 6.63
C ASP A 63 -13.96 10.52 7.74
N GLN A 64 -14.49 9.33 7.48
CA GLN A 64 -14.50 8.23 8.44
C GLN A 64 -13.07 7.73 8.71
N PHE A 65 -12.26 7.60 7.67
CA PHE A 65 -10.87 7.17 7.79
C PHE A 65 -10.04 8.19 8.57
N ALA A 66 -10.22 9.50 8.28
CA ALA A 66 -9.54 10.56 9.01
C ALA A 66 -9.92 10.58 10.50
N ALA A 67 -11.21 10.37 10.83
CA ALA A 67 -11.67 10.28 12.20
C ALA A 67 -11.05 9.09 12.95
N LEU A 68 -10.96 7.92 12.30
CA LEU A 68 -10.34 6.73 12.90
C LEU A 68 -8.85 6.97 13.19
N ILE A 69 -8.10 7.55 12.23
CA ILE A 69 -6.70 7.91 12.45
C ILE A 69 -6.55 8.89 13.61
N ALA A 70 -7.43 9.89 13.71
CA ALA A 70 -7.40 10.87 14.80
C ALA A 70 -7.61 10.18 16.16
N THR A 71 -8.58 9.29 16.26
CA THR A 71 -8.87 8.53 17.48
C THR A 71 -7.70 7.63 17.89
N GLU A 72 -7.10 6.90 16.95
CA GLU A 72 -6.01 5.97 17.27
C GLU A 72 -4.67 6.66 17.56
N THR A 73 -4.43 7.83 16.96
CA THR A 73 -3.13 8.52 17.06
C THR A 73 -3.13 9.73 17.99
N GLY A 74 -4.30 10.24 18.37
CA GLY A 74 -4.45 11.50 19.12
C GLY A 74 -4.16 12.75 18.29
N LYS A 75 -4.00 12.63 16.96
CA LYS A 75 -3.73 13.76 16.07
C LYS A 75 -4.98 14.63 15.89
N PRO A 76 -4.81 15.94 15.68
CA PRO A 76 -5.92 16.81 15.31
C PRO A 76 -6.62 16.36 14.02
N LEU A 77 -7.94 16.40 13.96
CA LEU A 77 -8.73 15.93 12.82
C LEU A 77 -8.34 16.62 11.49
N TRP A 78 -7.96 17.89 11.52
CA TRP A 78 -7.51 18.60 10.31
C TRP A 78 -6.21 18.00 9.74
N GLU A 79 -5.31 17.53 10.60
CA GLU A 79 -4.06 16.88 10.19
C GLU A 79 -4.33 15.51 9.58
N THR A 80 -5.20 14.70 10.21
CA THR A 80 -5.55 13.38 9.67
C THR A 80 -6.33 13.47 8.35
N LYS A 81 -7.15 14.50 8.15
CA LYS A 81 -7.74 14.80 6.83
C LYS A 81 -6.66 15.08 5.77
N THR A 82 -5.60 15.79 6.12
CA THR A 82 -4.46 16.02 5.22
C THR A 82 -3.72 14.73 4.92
N GLU A 83 -3.57 13.85 5.90
CA GLU A 83 -2.97 12.53 5.71
C GLU A 83 -3.79 11.68 4.73
N VAL A 84 -5.10 11.59 4.90
CA VAL A 84 -5.99 10.85 3.98
C VAL A 84 -5.96 11.44 2.57
N ALA A 85 -5.95 12.75 2.43
CA ALA A 85 -5.79 13.40 1.12
C ALA A 85 -4.47 12.99 0.45
N SER A 86 -3.40 12.84 1.23
CA SER A 86 -2.10 12.36 0.75
C SER A 86 -2.14 10.88 0.34
N VAL A 87 -2.91 10.03 1.04
CA VAL A 87 -3.14 8.63 0.63
C VAL A 87 -3.81 8.58 -0.75
N ILE A 88 -4.85 9.38 -0.96
CA ILE A 88 -5.58 9.47 -2.23
C ILE A 88 -4.65 9.94 -3.36
N ALA A 89 -3.93 11.05 -3.13
CA ALA A 89 -3.03 11.64 -4.14
C ALA A 89 -1.86 10.70 -4.51
N LYS A 90 -1.42 9.85 -3.57
CA LYS A 90 -0.30 8.94 -3.79
C LYS A 90 -0.52 7.96 -4.93
N VAL A 91 -1.76 7.60 -5.25
CA VAL A 91 -2.08 6.71 -6.37
C VAL A 91 -1.66 7.34 -7.69
N ASP A 92 -2.06 8.59 -7.95
CA ASP A 92 -1.69 9.31 -9.18
C ASP A 92 -0.18 9.53 -9.28
N ILE A 93 0.44 9.96 -8.18
CA ILE A 93 1.89 10.15 -8.09
C ILE A 93 2.62 8.83 -8.42
N SER A 94 2.13 7.70 -7.90
CA SER A 94 2.76 6.40 -8.11
C SER A 94 2.60 5.89 -9.54
N ILE A 95 1.45 6.14 -10.17
CA ILE A 95 1.21 5.80 -11.58
C ILE A 95 2.16 6.61 -12.48
N THR A 96 2.28 7.91 -12.26
CA THR A 96 3.22 8.78 -13.00
C THR A 96 4.66 8.34 -12.80
N ALA A 97 5.07 8.09 -11.56
CA ALA A 97 6.42 7.64 -11.23
C ALA A 97 6.74 6.26 -11.84
N GLN A 98 5.77 5.36 -11.92
CA GLN A 98 5.95 4.07 -12.57
C GLN A 98 6.23 4.25 -14.08
N ALA A 99 5.45 5.08 -14.78
CA ALA A 99 5.64 5.35 -16.20
C ALA A 99 7.01 5.98 -16.48
N GLU A 100 7.44 6.93 -15.66
CA GLU A 100 8.71 7.65 -15.84
C GLU A 100 9.95 6.82 -15.51
N ARG A 101 9.88 5.97 -14.48
CA ARG A 101 11.06 5.32 -13.87
C ARG A 101 11.16 3.83 -14.14
N ALA A 102 10.01 3.14 -14.25
CA ALA A 102 9.95 1.69 -14.40
C ALA A 102 9.30 1.24 -15.71
N GLY A 103 9.06 2.16 -16.65
CA GLY A 103 8.55 1.85 -17.98
C GLY A 103 9.56 1.01 -18.79
N GLU A 104 9.04 0.20 -19.73
CA GLU A 104 9.88 -0.54 -20.68
C GLU A 104 10.60 0.44 -21.62
N ARG A 105 11.89 0.20 -21.84
CA ARG A 105 12.70 0.95 -22.79
C ARG A 105 13.32 -0.02 -23.78
N SER A 106 13.25 0.30 -25.06
CA SER A 106 13.90 -0.47 -26.11
C SER A 106 14.66 0.44 -27.07
N GLY A 107 15.70 -0.08 -27.68
CA GLY A 107 16.54 0.62 -28.64
C GLY A 107 17.29 -0.38 -29.50
N GLU A 108 18.06 0.14 -30.47
CA GLU A 108 18.93 -0.64 -31.33
C GLU A 108 20.34 -0.03 -31.34
N VAL A 109 21.35 -0.85 -31.14
CA VAL A 109 22.76 -0.44 -31.19
C VAL A 109 23.51 -1.44 -32.09
N ALA A 110 24.11 -0.95 -33.14
CA ALA A 110 24.88 -1.75 -34.12
C ALA A 110 24.11 -2.97 -34.67
N GLY A 111 22.82 -2.81 -34.98
CA GLY A 111 21.97 -3.89 -35.50
C GLY A 111 21.45 -4.88 -34.41
N VAL A 112 21.76 -4.63 -33.15
CA VAL A 112 21.30 -5.47 -32.02
C VAL A 112 20.20 -4.75 -31.28
N ARG A 113 19.02 -5.41 -31.20
CA ARG A 113 17.89 -4.92 -30.38
C ARG A 113 18.19 -5.08 -28.89
N GLN A 114 18.07 -3.98 -28.17
CA GLN A 114 18.22 -3.93 -26.72
C GLN A 114 16.87 -3.59 -26.07
N ALA A 115 16.59 -4.19 -24.91
CA ALA A 115 15.40 -3.86 -24.12
C ALA A 115 15.73 -3.88 -22.63
N LEU A 116 15.25 -2.86 -21.91
CA LEU A 116 15.24 -2.80 -20.45
C LEU A 116 13.82 -3.09 -19.98
N ARG A 117 13.68 -4.10 -19.14
CA ARG A 117 12.41 -4.49 -18.52
C ARG A 117 12.60 -4.69 -17.02
N HIS A 118 11.69 -4.14 -16.24
CA HIS A 118 11.65 -4.38 -14.81
C HIS A 118 10.77 -5.60 -14.50
N LYS A 119 11.20 -6.41 -13.53
CA LYS A 119 10.44 -7.55 -13.01
C LYS A 119 10.12 -7.32 -11.54
N PRO A 120 8.97 -7.82 -11.05
CA PRO A 120 8.66 -7.77 -9.63
C PRO A 120 9.70 -8.55 -8.82
N HIS A 121 10.04 -8.03 -7.64
CA HIS A 121 10.92 -8.72 -6.69
C HIS A 121 10.24 -9.92 -6.02
N GLY A 122 8.91 -9.84 -5.84
CA GLY A 122 8.13 -10.89 -5.19
C GLY A 122 7.18 -10.36 -4.12
N VAL A 123 7.22 -10.95 -2.93
CA VAL A 123 6.46 -10.48 -1.76
C VAL A 123 7.27 -9.44 -1.02
N MET A 124 6.69 -8.27 -0.81
CA MET A 124 7.28 -7.19 -0.04
C MET A 124 6.62 -7.06 1.33
N GLY A 125 7.42 -7.10 2.40
CA GLY A 125 6.98 -6.70 3.73
C GLY A 125 6.97 -5.17 3.84
N VAL A 126 5.88 -4.61 4.35
CA VAL A 126 5.76 -3.17 4.61
C VAL A 126 5.54 -2.96 6.10
N LEU A 127 6.35 -2.09 6.70
CA LEU A 127 6.22 -1.66 8.08
C LEU A 127 5.93 -0.16 8.07
N GLY A 128 4.82 0.24 8.66
CA GLY A 128 4.43 1.64 8.79
C GLY A 128 4.78 2.21 10.16
N PRO A 129 5.09 3.50 10.27
CA PRO A 129 5.24 4.19 11.54
C PRO A 129 3.87 4.52 12.15
N TYR A 130 3.81 4.58 13.46
CA TYR A 130 2.57 4.87 14.20
C TYR A 130 2.06 6.30 13.99
N ASN A 131 2.95 7.26 13.70
CA ASN A 131 2.59 8.69 13.57
C ASN A 131 2.02 9.09 12.20
N PHE A 132 2.19 8.25 11.17
CA PHE A 132 1.56 8.36 9.85
C PHE A 132 1.13 6.98 9.37
N PRO A 133 0.15 6.36 10.05
CA PRO A 133 -0.18 4.94 9.88
C PRO A 133 -0.74 4.61 8.49
N ALA A 134 -1.29 5.57 7.77
CA ALA A 134 -1.86 5.39 6.44
C ALA A 134 -0.94 5.90 5.33
N HIS A 135 -0.49 7.14 5.40
CA HIS A 135 0.22 7.81 4.31
C HIS A 135 1.59 7.18 4.00
N LEU A 136 2.42 6.94 5.01
CA LEU A 136 3.78 6.44 4.78
C LEU A 136 3.80 5.00 4.27
N PRO A 137 3.09 4.02 4.87
CA PRO A 137 3.04 2.68 4.29
C PRO A 137 2.42 2.67 2.90
N ASN A 138 1.37 3.47 2.65
CA ASN A 138 0.77 3.59 1.32
C ASN A 138 1.78 4.07 0.26
N GLY A 139 2.74 4.89 0.65
CA GLY A 139 3.85 5.32 -0.21
C GLY A 139 4.75 4.18 -0.69
N HIS A 140 4.74 3.03 -0.04
CA HIS A 140 5.44 1.80 -0.43
C HIS A 140 4.50 0.78 -1.05
N ILE A 141 3.26 0.67 -0.55
CA ILE A 141 2.26 -0.31 -1.00
C ILE A 141 1.87 -0.08 -2.46
N VAL A 142 1.42 1.14 -2.80
CA VAL A 142 0.93 1.42 -4.16
C VAL A 142 2.01 1.24 -5.23
N PRO A 143 3.22 1.80 -5.10
CA PRO A 143 4.28 1.58 -6.09
C PRO A 143 4.66 0.10 -6.24
N ALA A 144 4.71 -0.66 -5.13
CA ALA A 144 5.05 -2.08 -5.18
C ALA A 144 4.00 -2.88 -5.95
N LEU A 145 2.72 -2.62 -5.71
CA LEU A 145 1.62 -3.27 -6.42
C LEU A 145 1.64 -2.92 -7.91
N LEU A 146 1.89 -1.66 -8.28
CA LEU A 146 1.95 -1.22 -9.67
C LEU A 146 3.04 -1.92 -10.49
N VAL A 147 4.20 -2.22 -9.88
CA VAL A 147 5.27 -2.95 -10.57
C VAL A 147 5.15 -4.49 -10.44
N GLY A 148 4.03 -4.98 -9.93
CA GLY A 148 3.66 -6.40 -9.93
C GLY A 148 4.10 -7.20 -8.70
N ASN A 149 4.58 -6.56 -7.63
CA ASN A 149 4.82 -7.22 -6.35
C ASN A 149 3.50 -7.49 -5.62
N THR A 150 3.50 -8.46 -4.73
CA THR A 150 2.49 -8.61 -3.67
C THR A 150 3.06 -8.12 -2.34
N ILE A 151 2.20 -7.82 -1.39
CA ILE A 151 2.61 -7.23 -0.11
C ILE A 151 2.06 -8.01 1.08
N VAL A 152 2.77 -7.90 2.19
CA VAL A 152 2.31 -8.21 3.55
C VAL A 152 2.54 -6.95 4.37
N PHE A 153 1.46 -6.43 4.96
CA PHE A 153 1.44 -5.22 5.78
C PHE A 153 0.93 -5.52 7.17
#